data_792d564dfe7479d9aa0cc8710b8130fa
#
_entry.id   792d564dfe7479d9aa0cc8710b8130fa
#
_cell.length_a   1.000
_cell.length_b   1.000
_cell.length_c   1.000
_cell.angle_alpha   90.00
_cell.angle_beta   90.00
_cell.angle_gamma   90.00
#
_symmetry.space_group_name_H-M   'P 1'
#
loop_
_entity.id
_entity.type
_entity.pdbx_description
1 polymer ?
#
loop_
_entity_poly.entity_id
_entity_poly.type
_entity_poly.pdbx_seq_one_letter_code
_entity_poly.pdbx_strand_id
1 'polypeptide(L)'
;MKKIVAFLTLIRASNLIFIVLTQFLFEYCIYERIYGPASSESRQQFWLIVLASVLIAAAGNSINDYFDLNIDQINKPSKVVVNVTISRRWVIFFHLVLSMLGLFFTAYALPIQTYWYLVFANMLCIVLLWVYSTNFKKQLLIGNVLISLLTAWVLLIIFFSKEPLQLHQVLESGDKEIRFFRLTVLYASFAFIISLIREVIKDVEDRVGDAKYGCRTIPIVWGLTATKVFVAVWLVVLIAVLVILQFYVLPMGWWESIVYCVLAIIVPLIWVFVKLVPAQTEKDFGKLSTVIKIVMLTGIVSMVFFRYYL
;
A
#
# COMPACT_ATOMS: atom_id res chain seq x y z
N MET A 1 -19.13 -6.89 -21.91
CA MET A 1 -18.78 -5.68 -21.13
C MET A 1 -19.06 -5.80 -19.62
N LYS A 2 -20.29 -6.15 -19.17
CA LYS A 2 -20.62 -6.21 -17.70
C LYS A 2 -19.68 -7.13 -16.89
N LYS A 3 -19.31 -8.32 -17.40
CA LYS A 3 -18.42 -9.26 -16.67
C LYS A 3 -16.98 -8.74 -16.53
N ILE A 4 -16.45 -8.04 -17.54
CA ILE A 4 -15.09 -7.46 -17.49
C ILE A 4 -15.06 -6.35 -16.45
N VAL A 5 -16.05 -5.45 -16.45
CA VAL A 5 -16.15 -4.38 -15.44
C VAL A 5 -16.28 -4.97 -14.03
N ALA A 6 -17.11 -6.01 -13.86
CA ALA A 6 -17.24 -6.70 -12.57
C ALA A 6 -15.92 -7.33 -12.11
N PHE A 7 -15.15 -7.95 -13.02
CA PHE A 7 -13.84 -8.50 -12.69
C PHE A 7 -12.83 -7.38 -12.28
N LEU A 8 -12.77 -6.28 -13.03
CA LEU A 8 -11.92 -5.14 -12.70
C LEU A 8 -12.30 -4.49 -11.36
N THR A 9 -13.58 -4.50 -11.02
CA THR A 9 -14.08 -4.05 -9.71
C THR A 9 -13.65 -5.01 -8.61
N LEU A 10 -13.81 -6.32 -8.80
CA LEU A 10 -13.44 -7.37 -7.87
C LEU A 10 -11.95 -7.30 -7.49
N ILE A 11 -11.06 -7.18 -8.49
CA ILE A 11 -9.62 -7.06 -8.25
C ILE A 11 -9.18 -5.66 -7.79
N ARG A 12 -10.13 -4.70 -7.72
CA ARG A 12 -9.85 -3.29 -7.38
C ARG A 12 -8.77 -2.69 -8.27
N ALA A 13 -8.93 -2.78 -9.59
CA ALA A 13 -7.92 -2.39 -10.60
C ALA A 13 -7.31 -1.02 -10.36
N SER A 14 -8.08 -0.02 -9.88
CA SER A 14 -7.56 1.30 -9.52
C SER A 14 -6.49 1.27 -8.41
N ASN A 15 -6.54 0.30 -7.49
CA ASN A 15 -5.52 0.17 -6.45
C ASN A 15 -4.27 -0.57 -6.98
N LEU A 16 -4.45 -1.49 -7.95
CA LEU A 16 -3.33 -2.18 -8.59
C LEU A 16 -2.44 -1.22 -9.39
N ILE A 17 -3.03 -0.16 -9.98
CA ILE A 17 -2.28 0.91 -10.67
C ILE A 17 -1.31 1.59 -9.71
N PHE A 18 -1.69 1.80 -8.43
CA PHE A 18 -0.79 2.36 -7.43
C PHE A 18 0.44 1.47 -7.20
N ILE A 19 0.27 0.14 -7.17
CA ILE A 19 1.37 -0.81 -7.02
C ILE A 19 2.34 -0.68 -8.19
N VAL A 20 1.82 -0.75 -9.43
CA VAL A 20 2.64 -0.62 -10.64
C VAL A 20 3.37 0.71 -10.67
N LEU A 21 2.67 1.82 -10.40
CA LEU A 21 3.25 3.16 -10.42
C LEU A 21 4.34 3.31 -9.35
N THR A 22 4.09 2.81 -8.14
CA THR A 22 5.07 2.86 -7.03
C THR A 22 6.34 2.12 -7.40
N GLN A 23 6.23 0.87 -7.85
CA GLN A 23 7.38 0.05 -8.21
C GLN A 23 8.11 0.62 -9.43
N PHE A 24 7.37 1.08 -10.44
CA PHE A 24 7.94 1.71 -11.63
C PHE A 24 8.75 2.96 -11.29
N LEU A 25 8.18 3.91 -10.55
CA LEU A 25 8.89 5.13 -10.20
C LEU A 25 10.07 4.86 -9.26
N PHE A 26 9.94 3.88 -8.36
CA PHE A 26 11.04 3.48 -7.48
C PHE A 26 12.22 2.90 -8.26
N GLU A 27 11.97 2.03 -9.24
CA GLU A 27 13.00 1.48 -10.12
C GLU A 27 13.66 2.57 -10.97
N TYR A 28 12.87 3.34 -11.75
CA TYR A 28 13.41 4.26 -12.76
C TYR A 28 13.89 5.60 -12.21
N CYS A 29 13.34 6.07 -11.10
CA CYS A 29 13.71 7.36 -10.53
C CYS A 29 14.71 7.26 -9.39
N ILE A 30 14.81 6.10 -8.71
CA ILE A 30 15.71 5.93 -7.58
C ILE A 30 16.78 4.88 -7.90
N TYR A 31 16.41 3.63 -8.18
CA TYR A 31 17.39 2.56 -8.39
C TYR A 31 18.30 2.84 -9.60
N GLU A 32 17.74 3.05 -10.80
CA GLU A 32 18.55 3.33 -12.01
C GLU A 32 19.37 4.63 -11.91
N ARG A 33 18.98 5.58 -11.05
CA ARG A 33 19.77 6.80 -10.83
C ARG A 33 21.00 6.54 -9.95
N ILE A 34 20.89 5.63 -8.99
CA ILE A 34 21.99 5.28 -8.08
C ILE A 34 22.97 4.33 -8.77
N TYR A 35 22.46 3.31 -9.49
CA TYR A 35 23.29 2.21 -10.02
C TYR A 35 23.57 2.31 -11.52
N GLY A 36 22.82 3.15 -12.24
CA GLY A 36 22.84 3.25 -13.70
C GLY A 36 21.72 2.45 -14.37
N PRO A 37 21.58 2.57 -15.71
CA PRO A 37 20.51 1.92 -16.46
C PRO A 37 20.55 0.40 -16.29
N ALA A 38 19.39 -0.20 -16.02
CA ALA A 38 19.26 -1.64 -15.89
C ALA A 38 19.53 -2.37 -17.22
N SER A 39 20.18 -3.54 -17.15
CA SER A 39 20.32 -4.46 -18.29
C SER A 39 18.92 -4.95 -18.75
N SER A 40 18.86 -5.52 -19.96
CA SER A 40 17.62 -6.11 -20.49
C SER A 40 17.10 -7.23 -19.58
N GLU A 41 17.98 -8.06 -19.05
CA GLU A 41 17.66 -9.14 -18.10
C GLU A 41 17.11 -8.58 -16.77
N SER A 42 17.81 -7.63 -16.15
CA SER A 42 17.34 -7.00 -14.90
C SER A 42 16.00 -6.31 -15.08
N ARG A 43 15.75 -5.72 -16.24
CA ARG A 43 14.45 -5.09 -16.57
C ARG A 43 13.34 -6.12 -16.74
N GLN A 44 13.62 -7.28 -17.33
CA GLN A 44 12.66 -8.38 -17.42
C GLN A 44 12.34 -8.94 -16.03
N GLN A 45 13.35 -9.19 -15.20
CA GLN A 45 13.17 -9.63 -13.81
C GLN A 45 12.30 -8.66 -13.01
N PHE A 46 12.57 -7.34 -13.13
CA PHE A 46 11.76 -6.29 -12.50
C PHE A 46 10.28 -6.39 -12.88
N TRP A 47 9.97 -6.47 -14.19
CA TRP A 47 8.57 -6.54 -14.63
C TRP A 47 7.86 -7.83 -14.20
N LEU A 48 8.58 -8.94 -14.07
CA LEU A 48 8.04 -10.17 -13.50
C LEU A 48 7.70 -10.02 -12.01
N ILE A 49 8.53 -9.32 -11.23
CA ILE A 49 8.24 -9.00 -9.81
C ILE A 49 7.05 -8.03 -9.69
N VAL A 50 6.96 -7.02 -10.56
CA VAL A 50 5.79 -6.13 -10.62
C VAL A 50 4.52 -6.94 -10.91
N LEU A 51 4.56 -7.81 -11.92
CA LEU A 51 3.43 -8.67 -12.27
C LEU A 51 3.04 -9.58 -11.10
N ALA A 52 4.00 -10.21 -10.42
CA ALA A 52 3.76 -11.02 -9.24
C ALA A 52 3.06 -10.23 -8.13
N SER A 53 3.54 -9.03 -7.83
CA SER A 53 2.95 -8.13 -6.82
C SER A 53 1.50 -7.77 -7.14
N VAL A 54 1.22 -7.45 -8.40
CA VAL A 54 -0.14 -7.14 -8.90
C VAL A 54 -1.07 -8.34 -8.78
N LEU A 55 -0.61 -9.53 -9.17
CA LEU A 55 -1.40 -10.76 -9.10
C LEU A 55 -1.74 -11.14 -7.66
N ILE A 56 -0.78 -11.06 -6.74
CA ILE A 56 -1.00 -11.36 -5.31
C ILE A 56 -1.98 -10.35 -4.70
N ALA A 57 -1.83 -9.05 -5.00
CA ALA A 57 -2.75 -8.04 -4.52
C ALA A 57 -4.17 -8.20 -5.10
N ALA A 58 -4.29 -8.57 -6.38
CA ALA A 58 -5.56 -8.90 -7.02
C ALA A 58 -6.24 -10.12 -6.38
N ALA A 59 -5.45 -11.15 -6.06
CA ALA A 59 -5.93 -12.33 -5.33
C ALA A 59 -6.44 -11.95 -3.94
N GLY A 60 -5.69 -11.11 -3.20
CA GLY A 60 -6.09 -10.59 -1.88
C GLY A 60 -7.39 -9.78 -1.92
N ASN A 61 -7.55 -8.89 -2.90
CA ASN A 61 -8.78 -8.14 -3.08
C ASN A 61 -9.97 -9.06 -3.36
N SER A 62 -9.78 -10.07 -4.22
CA SER A 62 -10.84 -11.03 -4.57
C SER A 62 -11.32 -11.82 -3.36
N ILE A 63 -10.42 -12.36 -2.54
CA ILE A 63 -10.80 -13.12 -1.36
C ILE A 63 -11.40 -12.24 -0.26
N ASN A 64 -10.96 -10.99 -0.16
CA ASN A 64 -11.56 -10.04 0.77
C ASN A 64 -13.05 -9.78 0.41
N ASP A 65 -13.37 -9.48 -0.85
CA ASP A 65 -14.74 -9.26 -1.29
C ASP A 65 -15.63 -10.52 -1.15
N TYR A 66 -15.03 -11.73 -1.21
CA TYR A 66 -15.74 -12.98 -0.92
C TYR A 66 -16.23 -13.06 0.52
N PHE A 67 -15.39 -12.71 1.49
CA PHE A 67 -15.74 -12.75 2.92
C PHE A 67 -16.56 -11.54 3.36
N ASP A 68 -16.44 -10.40 2.65
CA ASP A 68 -17.12 -9.14 2.97
C ASP A 68 -18.52 -9.02 2.40
N LEU A 69 -18.97 -9.98 1.61
CA LEU A 69 -20.23 -9.88 0.88
C LEU A 69 -21.40 -9.31 1.71
N ASN A 70 -21.59 -9.85 2.92
CA ASN A 70 -22.72 -9.43 3.77
C ASN A 70 -22.51 -8.03 4.36
N ILE A 71 -21.27 -7.67 4.70
CA ILE A 71 -20.90 -6.35 5.23
C ILE A 71 -21.05 -5.29 4.13
N ASP A 72 -20.53 -5.60 2.93
CA ASP A 72 -20.55 -4.68 1.79
C ASP A 72 -21.96 -4.44 1.25
N GLN A 73 -22.89 -5.37 1.41
CA GLN A 73 -24.31 -5.16 1.08
C GLN A 73 -24.94 -4.03 1.92
N ILE A 74 -24.39 -3.74 3.11
CA ILE A 74 -24.83 -2.64 3.96
C ILE A 74 -24.03 -1.37 3.64
N ASN A 75 -22.70 -1.47 3.68
CA ASN A 75 -21.81 -0.31 3.60
C ASN A 75 -21.71 0.24 2.16
N LYS A 76 -21.68 -0.63 1.13
CA LYS A 76 -21.42 -0.25 -0.26
C LYS A 76 -22.23 -1.08 -1.27
N PRO A 77 -23.57 -1.11 -1.18
CA PRO A 77 -24.44 -2.01 -1.97
C PRO A 77 -24.23 -1.86 -3.48
N SER A 78 -23.93 -0.66 -3.97
CA SER A 78 -23.70 -0.40 -5.40
C SER A 78 -22.38 -0.97 -5.95
N LYS A 79 -21.43 -1.36 -5.08
CA LYS A 79 -20.12 -1.89 -5.47
C LYS A 79 -20.04 -3.41 -5.37
N VAL A 80 -21.06 -4.06 -4.83
CA VAL A 80 -21.08 -5.52 -4.66
C VAL A 80 -21.18 -6.20 -6.03
N VAL A 81 -20.17 -7.02 -6.36
CA VAL A 81 -20.13 -7.81 -7.60
C VAL A 81 -20.25 -9.32 -7.34
N VAL A 82 -19.88 -9.77 -6.13
CA VAL A 82 -19.98 -11.17 -5.71
C VAL A 82 -21.44 -11.56 -5.51
N ASN A 83 -21.85 -12.71 -6.05
CA ASN A 83 -23.23 -13.19 -6.14
C ASN A 83 -24.19 -12.32 -6.97
N VAL A 84 -23.74 -11.17 -7.48
CA VAL A 84 -24.55 -10.33 -8.40
C VAL A 84 -24.14 -10.61 -9.85
N THR A 85 -22.85 -10.52 -10.14
CA THR A 85 -22.30 -10.73 -11.51
C THR A 85 -21.33 -11.89 -11.57
N ILE A 86 -20.59 -12.16 -10.49
CA ILE A 86 -19.59 -13.22 -10.38
C ILE A 86 -19.99 -14.14 -9.23
N SER A 87 -20.18 -15.44 -9.49
CA SER A 87 -20.53 -16.38 -8.43
C SER A 87 -19.35 -16.61 -7.46
N ARG A 88 -19.66 -16.95 -6.20
CA ARG A 88 -18.67 -17.19 -5.14
C ARG A 88 -17.60 -18.24 -5.53
N ARG A 89 -17.99 -19.27 -6.30
CA ARG A 89 -17.07 -20.31 -6.79
C ARG A 89 -15.99 -19.72 -7.70
N TRP A 90 -16.37 -18.82 -8.61
CA TRP A 90 -15.43 -18.14 -9.49
C TRP A 90 -14.50 -17.18 -8.74
N VAL A 91 -14.98 -16.53 -7.67
CA VAL A 91 -14.12 -15.66 -6.84
C VAL A 91 -13.00 -16.46 -6.16
N ILE A 92 -13.33 -17.64 -5.57
CA ILE A 92 -12.32 -18.54 -5.00
C ILE A 92 -11.35 -19.05 -6.09
N PHE A 93 -11.87 -19.43 -7.25
CA PHE A 93 -11.05 -19.87 -8.37
C PHE A 93 -10.07 -18.77 -8.82
N PHE A 94 -10.54 -17.55 -8.99
CA PHE A 94 -9.66 -16.41 -9.32
C PHE A 94 -8.61 -16.15 -8.23
N HIS A 95 -8.99 -16.20 -6.96
CA HIS A 95 -8.02 -16.07 -5.88
C HIS A 95 -6.91 -17.13 -5.98
N LEU A 96 -7.25 -18.39 -6.16
CA LEU A 96 -6.27 -19.47 -6.28
C LEU A 96 -5.37 -19.30 -7.50
N VAL A 97 -5.96 -19.08 -8.68
CA VAL A 97 -5.20 -18.91 -9.92
C VAL A 97 -4.25 -17.70 -9.85
N LEU A 98 -4.74 -16.54 -9.39
CA LEU A 98 -3.92 -15.35 -9.28
C LEU A 98 -2.80 -15.51 -8.25
N SER A 99 -3.06 -16.18 -7.12
CA SER A 99 -2.04 -16.50 -6.10
C SER A 99 -0.96 -17.43 -6.66
N MET A 100 -1.35 -18.50 -7.34
CA MET A 100 -0.39 -19.44 -7.94
C MET A 100 0.45 -18.80 -9.03
N LEU A 101 -0.16 -17.99 -9.90
CA LEU A 101 0.57 -17.22 -10.91
C LEU A 101 1.52 -16.19 -10.26
N GLY A 102 1.11 -15.52 -9.20
CA GLY A 102 1.97 -14.61 -8.47
C GLY A 102 3.20 -15.29 -7.89
N LEU A 103 3.05 -16.47 -7.27
CA LEU A 103 4.18 -17.27 -6.79
C LEU A 103 5.06 -17.79 -7.93
N PHE A 104 4.45 -18.27 -9.01
CA PHE A 104 5.17 -18.74 -10.20
C PHE A 104 6.06 -17.63 -10.77
N PHE A 105 5.52 -16.43 -11.00
CA PHE A 105 6.32 -15.32 -11.52
C PHE A 105 7.37 -14.84 -10.54
N THR A 106 7.14 -14.90 -9.22
CA THR A 106 8.18 -14.61 -8.21
C THR A 106 9.34 -15.60 -8.32
N ALA A 107 9.04 -16.91 -8.42
CA ALA A 107 10.05 -17.97 -8.52
C ALA A 107 10.79 -17.95 -9.85
N TYR A 108 10.12 -17.53 -10.93
CA TYR A 108 10.70 -17.46 -12.27
C TYR A 108 11.54 -16.21 -12.51
N ALA A 109 11.24 -15.11 -11.79
CA ALA A 109 11.90 -13.82 -11.97
C ALA A 109 13.39 -13.84 -11.61
N LEU A 110 13.78 -14.59 -10.57
CA LEU A 110 15.11 -14.56 -9.97
C LEU A 110 15.60 -15.99 -9.64
N PRO A 111 16.93 -16.23 -9.62
CA PRO A 111 17.48 -17.52 -9.23
C PRO A 111 16.99 -17.96 -7.85
N ILE A 112 16.21 -19.01 -7.79
CA ILE A 112 15.53 -19.46 -6.56
C ILE A 112 16.51 -19.83 -5.45
N GLN A 113 17.73 -20.30 -5.80
CA GLN A 113 18.76 -20.67 -4.83
C GLN A 113 19.21 -19.48 -3.99
N THR A 114 19.26 -18.29 -4.59
CA THR A 114 19.67 -17.04 -3.93
C THR A 114 18.51 -16.28 -3.33
N TYR A 115 17.35 -16.28 -4.03
CA TYR A 115 16.19 -15.44 -3.70
C TYR A 115 14.98 -16.23 -3.20
N TRP A 116 15.17 -17.45 -2.66
CA TRP A 116 14.10 -18.31 -2.12
C TRP A 116 13.20 -17.59 -1.11
N TYR A 117 13.77 -16.67 -0.34
CA TYR A 117 13.07 -15.91 0.69
C TYR A 117 11.99 -14.98 0.10
N LEU A 118 12.11 -14.53 -1.16
CA LEU A 118 11.05 -13.74 -1.83
C LEU A 118 9.83 -14.59 -2.13
N VAL A 119 10.05 -15.84 -2.56
CA VAL A 119 8.94 -16.79 -2.78
C VAL A 119 8.26 -17.08 -1.45
N PHE A 120 9.02 -17.32 -0.38
CA PHE A 120 8.49 -17.53 0.96
C PHE A 120 7.74 -16.30 1.48
N ALA A 121 8.29 -15.10 1.31
CA ALA A 121 7.66 -13.85 1.72
C ALA A 121 6.33 -13.58 0.95
N ASN A 122 6.31 -13.82 -0.36
CA ASN A 122 5.09 -13.68 -1.15
C ASN A 122 4.05 -14.77 -0.82
N MET A 123 4.47 -15.99 -0.51
CA MET A 123 3.59 -17.02 0.03
C MET A 123 3.00 -16.58 1.38
N LEU A 124 3.83 -16.01 2.25
CA LEU A 124 3.36 -15.45 3.52
C LEU A 124 2.37 -14.30 3.30
N CYS A 125 2.61 -13.40 2.33
CA CYS A 125 1.65 -12.35 1.96
C CYS A 125 0.28 -12.93 1.56
N ILE A 126 0.25 -13.99 0.76
CA ILE A 126 -1.01 -14.65 0.36
C ILE A 126 -1.74 -15.22 1.59
N VAL A 127 -1.03 -15.92 2.47
CA VAL A 127 -1.59 -16.47 3.72
C VAL A 127 -2.10 -15.33 4.62
N LEU A 128 -1.32 -14.26 4.78
CA LEU A 128 -1.72 -13.10 5.59
C LEU A 128 -2.95 -12.39 5.02
N LEU A 129 -3.08 -12.25 3.69
CA LEU A 129 -4.27 -11.70 3.05
C LEU A 129 -5.50 -12.58 3.26
N TRP A 130 -5.34 -13.90 3.26
CA TRP A 130 -6.42 -14.83 3.59
C TRP A 130 -6.85 -14.70 5.05
N VAL A 131 -5.89 -14.76 5.99
CA VAL A 131 -6.17 -14.64 7.43
C VAL A 131 -6.73 -13.25 7.77
N TYR A 132 -6.25 -12.20 7.09
CA TYR A 132 -6.83 -10.86 7.18
C TYR A 132 -8.32 -10.89 6.83
N SER A 133 -8.66 -11.46 5.68
CA SER A 133 -10.03 -11.46 5.16
C SER A 133 -10.99 -12.28 6.04
N THR A 134 -10.50 -13.36 6.69
CA THR A 134 -11.31 -14.21 7.57
C THR A 134 -11.45 -13.68 8.98
N ASN A 135 -10.33 -13.21 9.58
CA ASN A 135 -10.24 -12.95 11.01
C ASN A 135 -9.74 -11.54 11.37
N PHE A 136 -8.55 -11.13 10.85
CA PHE A 136 -7.82 -9.99 11.41
C PHE A 136 -8.48 -8.65 11.11
N LYS A 137 -9.20 -8.51 10.00
CA LYS A 137 -9.95 -7.29 9.71
C LYS A 137 -11.08 -7.01 10.72
N LYS A 138 -11.56 -8.06 11.43
CA LYS A 138 -12.59 -7.92 12.46
C LYS A 138 -12.00 -7.62 13.84
N GLN A 139 -10.68 -7.59 13.97
CA GLN A 139 -9.97 -7.40 15.24
C GLN A 139 -9.44 -5.97 15.35
N LEU A 140 -9.29 -5.54 16.62
CA LEU A 140 -8.78 -4.23 16.96
C LEU A 140 -7.36 -4.03 16.40
N LEU A 141 -7.18 -3.07 15.50
CA LEU A 141 -5.92 -2.58 14.95
C LEU A 141 -5.08 -3.60 14.14
N ILE A 142 -5.16 -4.90 14.43
CA ILE A 142 -4.31 -5.93 13.80
C ILE A 142 -4.48 -5.92 12.29
N GLY A 143 -5.72 -5.83 11.79
CA GLY A 143 -6.00 -5.76 10.36
C GLY A 143 -5.41 -4.52 9.70
N ASN A 144 -5.54 -3.35 10.33
CA ASN A 144 -5.02 -2.08 9.81
C ASN A 144 -3.49 -2.09 9.71
N VAL A 145 -2.82 -2.59 10.76
CA VAL A 145 -1.35 -2.75 10.77
C VAL A 145 -0.91 -3.74 9.70
N LEU A 146 -1.59 -4.87 9.56
CA LEU A 146 -1.24 -5.89 8.56
C LEU A 146 -1.33 -5.34 7.13
N ILE A 147 -2.43 -4.68 6.76
CA ILE A 147 -2.58 -4.08 5.42
C ILE A 147 -1.52 -3.00 5.19
N SER A 148 -1.18 -2.23 6.23
CA SER A 148 -0.15 -1.20 6.14
C SER A 148 1.25 -1.80 5.93
N LEU A 149 1.56 -2.91 6.59
CA LEU A 149 2.80 -3.68 6.35
C LEU A 149 2.86 -4.25 4.93
N LEU A 150 1.76 -4.81 4.44
CA LEU A 150 1.68 -5.31 3.06
C LEU A 150 1.80 -4.17 2.02
N THR A 151 1.32 -2.96 2.35
CA THR A 151 1.52 -1.78 1.51
C THR A 151 3.00 -1.35 1.48
N ALA A 152 3.69 -1.38 2.61
CA ALA A 152 5.14 -1.14 2.67
C ALA A 152 5.93 -2.23 1.93
N TRP A 153 5.48 -3.48 1.98
CA TRP A 153 6.10 -4.61 1.27
C TRP A 153 6.18 -4.40 -0.24
N VAL A 154 5.26 -3.65 -0.83
CA VAL A 154 5.29 -3.30 -2.26
C VAL A 154 6.61 -2.64 -2.68
N LEU A 155 7.23 -1.84 -1.80
CA LEU A 155 8.54 -1.22 -2.01
C LEU A 155 9.69 -2.15 -1.59
N LEU A 156 9.53 -2.80 -0.43
CA LEU A 156 10.56 -3.66 0.12
C LEU A 156 10.88 -4.84 -0.80
N ILE A 157 9.90 -5.40 -1.51
CA ILE A 157 10.15 -6.50 -2.46
C ILE A 157 11.09 -6.08 -3.59
N ILE A 158 11.02 -4.82 -4.08
CA ILE A 158 11.96 -4.32 -5.09
C ILE A 158 13.35 -4.24 -4.50
N PHE A 159 13.52 -3.68 -3.30
CA PHE A 159 14.80 -3.64 -2.62
C PHE A 159 15.41 -5.04 -2.48
N PHE A 160 14.67 -5.97 -1.90
CA PHE A 160 15.14 -7.34 -1.68
C PHE A 160 15.32 -8.17 -2.96
N SER A 161 14.75 -7.75 -4.09
CA SER A 161 15.00 -8.38 -5.39
C SER A 161 16.31 -7.92 -6.03
N LYS A 162 16.85 -6.77 -5.60
CA LYS A 162 18.13 -6.22 -6.08
C LYS A 162 19.30 -6.58 -5.14
N GLU A 163 19.05 -6.50 -3.85
CA GLU A 163 20.05 -6.76 -2.81
C GLU A 163 19.72 -8.10 -2.11
N PRO A 164 20.54 -9.14 -2.28
CA PRO A 164 20.39 -10.39 -1.53
C PRO A 164 20.44 -10.12 -0.01
N LEU A 165 19.77 -10.98 0.77
CA LEU A 165 19.53 -10.83 2.21
C LEU A 165 20.82 -10.87 3.06
N GLN A 166 21.70 -9.91 2.83
CA GLN A 166 22.94 -9.73 3.57
C GLN A 166 22.97 -8.32 4.18
N LEU A 167 21.94 -8.02 5.00
CA LEU A 167 21.77 -6.69 5.62
C LEU A 167 23.04 -6.19 6.32
N HIS A 168 23.86 -7.09 6.87
CA HIS A 168 25.15 -6.76 7.48
C HIS A 168 26.14 -6.21 6.46
N GLN A 169 26.15 -6.76 5.24
CA GLN A 169 27.04 -6.29 4.17
C GLN A 169 26.56 -4.95 3.59
N VAL A 170 25.26 -4.67 3.55
CA VAL A 170 24.72 -3.37 3.10
C VAL A 170 25.20 -2.22 3.99
N LEU A 171 25.35 -2.45 5.30
CA LEU A 171 25.83 -1.44 6.25
C LEU A 171 27.37 -1.23 6.17
N GLU A 172 28.09 -2.21 5.66
CA GLU A 172 29.54 -2.17 5.41
C GLU A 172 29.87 -1.85 3.94
N SER A 173 28.86 -1.85 3.06
CA SER A 173 28.98 -1.58 1.63
C SER A 173 29.10 -0.07 1.34
N GLY A 174 29.45 0.25 0.11
CA GLY A 174 29.67 1.62 -0.33
C GLY A 174 28.45 2.55 -0.21
N ASP A 175 28.65 3.83 -0.48
CA ASP A 175 27.64 4.89 -0.35
C ASP A 175 26.34 4.66 -1.14
N LYS A 176 26.39 3.87 -2.22
CA LYS A 176 25.23 3.61 -3.10
C LYS A 176 24.20 2.71 -2.41
N GLU A 177 24.64 1.62 -1.80
CA GLU A 177 23.81 0.62 -1.11
C GLU A 177 23.13 1.25 0.09
N ILE A 178 23.88 2.01 0.89
CA ILE A 178 23.35 2.75 2.04
C ILE A 178 22.30 3.79 1.59
N ARG A 179 22.56 4.49 0.49
CA ARG A 179 21.63 5.48 -0.06
C ARG A 179 20.33 4.82 -0.54
N PHE A 180 20.45 3.72 -1.27
CA PHE A 180 19.29 2.95 -1.75
C PHE A 180 18.47 2.40 -0.57
N PHE A 181 19.12 1.82 0.44
CA PHE A 181 18.47 1.36 1.66
C PHE A 181 17.71 2.47 2.38
N ARG A 182 18.35 3.62 2.62
CA ARG A 182 17.71 4.78 3.29
C ARG A 182 16.46 5.27 2.55
N LEU A 183 16.52 5.37 1.22
CA LEU A 183 15.37 5.77 0.42
C LEU A 183 14.27 4.71 0.42
N THR A 184 14.62 3.43 0.39
CA THR A 184 13.66 2.33 0.52
C THR A 184 12.91 2.41 1.85
N VAL A 185 13.63 2.53 2.97
CA VAL A 185 13.03 2.63 4.30
C VAL A 185 12.17 3.88 4.42
N LEU A 186 12.61 5.01 3.88
CA LEU A 186 11.86 6.27 3.89
C LEU A 186 10.49 6.11 3.22
N TYR A 187 10.47 5.62 1.97
CA TYR A 187 9.22 5.45 1.22
C TYR A 187 8.35 4.31 1.77
N ALA A 188 8.94 3.22 2.24
CA ALA A 188 8.20 2.13 2.88
C ALA A 188 7.55 2.58 4.20
N SER A 189 8.24 3.39 5.00
CA SER A 189 7.69 3.96 6.24
C SER A 189 6.56 4.95 5.95
N PHE A 190 6.72 5.82 4.94
CA PHE A 190 5.64 6.69 4.49
C PHE A 190 4.42 5.87 4.04
N ALA A 191 4.63 4.85 3.19
CA ALA A 191 3.56 3.98 2.72
C ALA A 191 2.84 3.25 3.87
N PHE A 192 3.58 2.79 4.88
CA PHE A 192 3.02 2.18 6.08
C PHE A 192 2.14 3.15 6.86
N ILE A 193 2.66 4.34 7.21
CA ILE A 193 1.94 5.30 8.07
C ILE A 193 0.70 5.84 7.36
N ILE A 194 0.81 6.24 6.10
CA ILE A 194 -0.32 6.79 5.34
C ILE A 194 -1.40 5.74 5.08
N SER A 195 -1.01 4.47 4.87
CA SER A 195 -1.94 3.36 4.75
C SER A 195 -2.67 3.10 6.07
N LEU A 196 -1.95 3.10 7.20
CA LEU A 196 -2.53 2.93 8.54
C LEU A 196 -3.59 4.01 8.83
N ILE A 197 -3.25 5.27 8.59
CA ILE A 197 -4.19 6.39 8.75
C ILE A 197 -5.44 6.16 7.89
N ARG A 198 -5.24 5.79 6.62
CA ARG A 198 -6.35 5.59 5.68
C ARG A 198 -7.24 4.42 6.07
N GLU A 199 -6.68 3.29 6.47
CA GLU A 199 -7.48 2.11 6.86
C GLU A 199 -8.30 2.39 8.13
N VAL A 200 -7.73 3.09 9.12
CA VAL A 200 -8.49 3.49 10.34
C VAL A 200 -9.62 4.47 9.98
N ILE A 201 -9.41 5.43 9.07
CA ILE A 201 -10.48 6.33 8.60
C ILE A 201 -11.57 5.54 7.85
N LYS A 202 -11.21 4.52 7.08
CA LYS A 202 -12.19 3.66 6.41
C LYS A 202 -13.01 2.83 7.39
N ASP A 203 -12.41 2.36 8.49
CA ASP A 203 -13.17 1.66 9.53
C ASP A 203 -14.26 2.55 10.15
N VAL A 204 -14.04 3.87 10.22
CA VAL A 204 -15.09 4.82 10.63
C VAL A 204 -16.18 4.96 9.55
N GLU A 205 -15.78 5.04 8.28
CA GLU A 205 -16.70 5.08 7.14
C GLU A 205 -17.59 3.84 7.10
N ASP A 206 -17.02 2.65 7.37
CA ASP A 206 -17.67 1.35 7.26
C ASP A 206 -18.32 0.88 8.59
N ARG A 207 -18.30 1.69 9.66
CA ARG A 207 -18.68 1.35 11.04
C ARG A 207 -20.05 0.69 11.19
N VAL A 208 -21.05 1.12 10.43
CA VAL A 208 -22.44 0.63 10.58
C VAL A 208 -22.55 -0.84 10.18
N GLY A 209 -22.02 -1.23 9.04
CA GLY A 209 -22.01 -2.62 8.60
C GLY A 209 -21.11 -3.48 9.49
N ASP A 210 -19.94 -2.97 9.85
CA ASP A 210 -18.97 -3.67 10.70
C ASP A 210 -19.57 -4.00 12.07
N ALA A 211 -20.23 -3.04 12.72
CA ALA A 211 -20.89 -3.26 14.01
C ALA A 211 -21.99 -4.32 13.93
N LYS A 212 -22.78 -4.35 12.85
CA LYS A 212 -23.85 -5.31 12.65
C LYS A 212 -23.34 -6.76 12.52
N TYR A 213 -22.13 -6.94 11.99
CA TYR A 213 -21.50 -8.26 11.84
C TYR A 213 -20.45 -8.58 12.91
N GLY A 214 -20.49 -7.85 14.03
CA GLY A 214 -19.69 -8.16 15.23
C GLY A 214 -18.20 -7.88 15.06
N CYS A 215 -17.80 -7.00 14.14
CA CYS A 215 -16.42 -6.56 14.03
C CYS A 215 -16.04 -5.71 15.25
N ARG A 216 -14.79 -5.80 15.66
CA ARG A 216 -14.20 -5.07 16.81
C ARG A 216 -13.14 -4.11 16.34
N THR A 217 -13.46 -3.28 15.33
CA THR A 217 -12.56 -2.24 14.81
C THR A 217 -12.39 -1.09 15.81
N ILE A 218 -11.36 -0.26 15.62
CA ILE A 218 -11.04 0.86 16.54
C ILE A 218 -12.27 1.74 16.81
N PRO A 219 -13.02 2.21 15.80
CA PRO A 219 -14.19 3.08 16.06
C PRO A 219 -15.34 2.40 16.81
N ILE A 220 -15.42 1.07 16.76
CA ILE A 220 -16.44 0.30 17.49
C ILE A 220 -16.03 0.10 18.94
N VAL A 221 -14.76 -0.23 19.20
CA VAL A 221 -14.27 -0.58 20.55
C VAL A 221 -13.90 0.65 21.36
N TRP A 222 -13.16 1.60 20.75
CA TRP A 222 -12.69 2.81 21.45
C TRP A 222 -13.63 4.01 21.27
N GLY A 223 -14.57 3.92 20.33
CA GLY A 223 -15.45 5.02 19.98
C GLY A 223 -14.80 6.03 19.05
N LEU A 224 -15.64 6.96 18.55
CA LEU A 224 -15.23 7.91 17.51
C LEU A 224 -14.15 8.90 17.98
N THR A 225 -14.25 9.40 19.21
CA THR A 225 -13.32 10.40 19.75
C THR A 225 -11.90 9.82 19.87
N ALA A 226 -11.74 8.65 20.47
CA ALA A 226 -10.44 8.00 20.59
C ALA A 226 -9.84 7.64 19.22
N THR A 227 -10.70 7.22 18.27
CA THR A 227 -10.27 6.95 16.89
C THR A 227 -9.72 8.21 16.21
N LYS A 228 -10.40 9.36 16.37
CA LYS A 228 -9.89 10.65 15.85
C LYS A 228 -8.56 11.03 16.48
N VAL A 229 -8.40 10.85 17.79
CA VAL A 229 -7.13 11.12 18.47
C VAL A 229 -6.02 10.23 17.92
N PHE A 230 -6.28 8.93 17.74
CA PHE A 230 -5.31 8.01 17.14
C PHE A 230 -4.87 8.47 15.74
N VAL A 231 -5.82 8.79 14.87
CA VAL A 231 -5.53 9.30 13.52
C VAL A 231 -4.78 10.63 13.57
N ALA A 232 -5.18 11.56 14.47
CA ALA A 232 -4.53 12.85 14.62
C ALA A 232 -3.06 12.71 15.04
N VAL A 233 -2.74 11.82 15.99
CA VAL A 233 -1.36 11.54 16.41
C VAL A 233 -0.51 11.07 15.23
N TRP A 234 -0.99 10.10 14.44
CA TRP A 234 -0.24 9.61 13.29
C TRP A 234 -0.12 10.64 12.17
N LEU A 235 -1.13 11.52 11.97
CA LEU A 235 -1.03 12.65 11.04
C LEU A 235 0.05 13.64 11.49
N VAL A 236 0.10 13.98 12.78
CA VAL A 236 1.13 14.88 13.34
C VAL A 236 2.52 14.27 13.18
N VAL A 237 2.69 12.98 13.50
CA VAL A 237 3.96 12.26 13.30
C VAL A 237 4.39 12.32 11.83
N LEU A 238 3.48 12.02 10.91
CA LEU A 238 3.78 12.02 9.47
C LEU A 238 4.17 13.42 8.96
N ILE A 239 3.40 14.44 9.34
CA ILE A 239 3.68 15.84 8.97
C ILE A 239 5.02 16.28 9.56
N ALA A 240 5.31 15.97 10.83
CA ALA A 240 6.57 16.33 11.47
C ALA A 240 7.78 15.70 10.75
N VAL A 241 7.71 14.40 10.42
CA VAL A 241 8.77 13.71 9.66
C VAL A 241 8.97 14.36 8.29
N LEU A 242 7.86 14.66 7.57
CA LEU A 242 7.95 15.31 6.26
C LEU A 242 8.57 16.72 6.37
N VAL A 243 8.22 17.51 7.39
CA VAL A 243 8.81 18.84 7.62
C VAL A 243 10.31 18.72 7.93
N ILE A 244 10.71 17.80 8.81
CA ILE A 244 12.13 17.56 9.10
C ILE A 244 12.91 17.20 7.82
N LEU A 245 12.31 16.37 6.95
CA LEU A 245 12.93 16.02 5.66
C LEU A 245 13.12 17.26 4.76
N GLN A 246 12.19 18.23 4.77
CA GLN A 246 12.38 19.46 3.99
C GLN A 246 13.58 20.26 4.49
N PHE A 247 13.77 20.35 5.81
CA PHE A 247 14.95 21.01 6.39
C PHE A 247 16.25 20.26 6.06
N TYR A 248 16.22 18.94 6.00
CA TYR A 248 17.37 18.14 5.61
C TYR A 248 17.76 18.34 4.13
N VAL A 249 16.77 18.50 3.26
CA VAL A 249 16.96 18.65 1.80
C VAL A 249 17.25 20.11 1.41
N LEU A 250 16.87 21.07 2.23
CA LEU A 250 17.03 22.51 1.97
C LEU A 250 18.47 22.93 1.59
N PRO A 251 19.53 22.49 2.33
CA PRO A 251 20.91 22.82 1.97
C PRO A 251 21.37 22.23 0.64
N MET A 252 20.67 21.22 0.13
CA MET A 252 20.98 20.55 -1.15
C MET A 252 20.44 21.33 -2.37
N GLY A 253 19.65 22.39 -2.15
CA GLY A 253 19.09 23.22 -3.22
C GLY A 253 17.92 22.58 -3.97
N TRP A 254 17.22 21.60 -3.41
CA TRP A 254 16.10 20.86 -4.07
C TRP A 254 14.77 21.62 -3.94
N TRP A 255 14.75 22.87 -4.39
CA TRP A 255 13.62 23.78 -4.19
C TRP A 255 12.30 23.29 -4.78
N GLU A 256 12.33 22.73 -6.00
CA GLU A 256 11.10 22.22 -6.64
C GLU A 256 10.51 21.06 -5.87
N SER A 257 11.36 20.16 -5.33
CA SER A 257 10.92 19.04 -4.47
C SER A 257 10.31 19.54 -3.18
N ILE A 258 10.90 20.57 -2.55
CA ILE A 258 10.40 21.17 -1.30
C ILE A 258 9.03 21.81 -1.55
N VAL A 259 8.91 22.66 -2.57
CA VAL A 259 7.64 23.31 -2.93
C VAL A 259 6.56 22.28 -3.23
N TYR A 260 6.90 21.26 -4.01
CA TYR A 260 5.97 20.17 -4.30
C TYR A 260 5.53 19.43 -3.03
N CYS A 261 6.46 19.02 -2.19
CA CYS A 261 6.16 18.29 -0.95
C CYS A 261 5.24 19.13 -0.02
N VAL A 262 5.53 20.42 0.12
CA VAL A 262 4.71 21.32 0.93
C VAL A 262 3.30 21.44 0.36
N LEU A 263 3.16 21.78 -0.93
CA LEU A 263 1.86 22.07 -1.53
C LEU A 263 1.02 20.82 -1.81
N ALA A 264 1.65 19.72 -2.28
CA ALA A 264 0.93 18.54 -2.74
C ALA A 264 0.80 17.43 -1.67
N ILE A 265 1.58 17.51 -0.56
CA ILE A 265 1.55 16.48 0.48
C ILE A 265 1.23 17.11 1.84
N ILE A 266 2.07 18.05 2.34
CA ILE A 266 1.93 18.58 3.70
C ILE A 266 0.64 19.39 3.85
N VAL A 267 0.34 20.32 2.94
CA VAL A 267 -0.89 21.15 3.01
C VAL A 267 -2.17 20.28 2.98
N PRO A 268 -2.33 19.30 2.08
CA PRO A 268 -3.46 18.37 2.15
C PRO A 268 -3.52 17.54 3.43
N LEU A 269 -2.40 17.11 4.03
CA LEU A 269 -2.40 16.41 5.31
C LEU A 269 -2.86 17.32 6.46
N ILE A 270 -2.43 18.58 6.46
CA ILE A 270 -2.91 19.59 7.44
C ILE A 270 -4.42 19.81 7.24
N TRP A 271 -4.88 19.89 6.00
CA TRP A 271 -6.31 20.00 5.72
C TRP A 271 -7.09 18.79 6.26
N VAL A 272 -6.59 17.56 6.06
CA VAL A 272 -7.17 16.35 6.64
C VAL A 272 -7.23 16.44 8.16
N PHE A 273 -6.14 16.87 8.80
CA PHE A 273 -6.07 17.05 10.25
C PHE A 273 -7.14 18.03 10.77
N VAL A 274 -7.26 19.20 10.14
CA VAL A 274 -8.25 20.22 10.51
C VAL A 274 -9.69 19.71 10.32
N LYS A 275 -9.95 19.01 9.21
CA LYS A 275 -11.29 18.47 8.90
C LYS A 275 -11.65 17.22 9.69
N LEU A 276 -10.67 16.52 10.26
CA LEU A 276 -10.89 15.36 11.12
C LEU A 276 -11.62 15.72 12.41
N VAL A 277 -11.30 16.90 12.99
CA VAL A 277 -11.87 17.34 14.28
C VAL A 277 -13.40 17.46 14.22
N PRO A 278 -14.02 18.21 13.28
CA PRO A 278 -15.46 18.36 13.18
C PRO A 278 -16.17 17.16 12.52
N ALA A 279 -15.45 16.23 11.87
CA ALA A 279 -16.06 15.11 11.13
C ALA A 279 -16.92 14.23 12.05
N GLN A 280 -18.15 13.94 11.67
CA GLN A 280 -19.10 13.11 12.45
C GLN A 280 -19.74 12.02 11.58
N THR A 281 -19.96 12.29 10.29
CA THR A 281 -20.70 11.43 9.40
C THR A 281 -19.78 10.53 8.56
N GLU A 282 -20.31 9.38 8.11
CA GLU A 282 -19.60 8.48 7.17
C GLU A 282 -19.12 9.23 5.91
N LYS A 283 -19.94 10.18 5.42
CA LYS A 283 -19.59 11.02 4.27
C LYS A 283 -18.39 11.92 4.52
N ASP A 284 -18.21 12.42 5.75
CA ASP A 284 -17.04 13.22 6.11
C ASP A 284 -15.78 12.36 6.06
N PHE A 285 -15.83 11.16 6.66
CA PHE A 285 -14.70 10.24 6.65
C PHE A 285 -14.39 9.71 5.24
N GLY A 286 -15.41 9.47 4.39
CA GLY A 286 -15.22 9.14 2.98
C GLY A 286 -14.47 10.23 2.20
N LYS A 287 -14.74 11.52 2.47
CA LYS A 287 -13.97 12.65 1.90
C LYS A 287 -12.52 12.65 2.38
N LEU A 288 -12.30 12.46 3.68
CA LEU A 288 -10.94 12.37 4.26
C LEU A 288 -10.16 11.20 3.65
N SER A 289 -10.76 10.01 3.55
CA SER A 289 -10.17 8.84 2.89
C SER A 289 -9.77 9.11 1.44
N THR A 290 -10.60 9.87 0.71
CA THR A 290 -10.32 10.26 -0.68
C THR A 290 -9.13 11.19 -0.78
N VAL A 291 -9.04 12.23 0.08
CA VAL A 291 -7.90 13.15 0.09
C VAL A 291 -6.61 12.42 0.47
N ILE A 292 -6.65 11.52 1.46
CA ILE A 292 -5.49 10.69 1.82
C ILE A 292 -5.05 9.83 0.62
N LYS A 293 -5.97 9.27 -0.15
CA LYS A 293 -5.64 8.52 -1.38
C LYS A 293 -4.93 9.42 -2.41
N ILE A 294 -5.33 10.68 -2.53
CA ILE A 294 -4.62 11.65 -3.38
C ILE A 294 -3.22 11.93 -2.83
N VAL A 295 -3.07 12.10 -1.52
CA VAL A 295 -1.76 12.28 -0.88
C VAL A 295 -0.85 11.07 -1.09
N MET A 296 -1.39 9.84 -1.04
CA MET A 296 -0.62 8.64 -1.40
C MET A 296 -0.10 8.72 -2.84
N LEU A 297 -0.94 9.15 -3.78
CA LEU A 297 -0.53 9.31 -5.18
C LEU A 297 0.56 10.38 -5.33
N THR A 298 0.36 11.57 -4.73
CA THR A 298 1.37 12.65 -4.81
C THR A 298 2.67 12.26 -4.10
N GLY A 299 2.59 11.47 -3.00
CA GLY A 299 3.77 10.88 -2.36
C GLY A 299 4.54 9.93 -3.28
N ILE A 300 3.84 9.09 -4.05
CA ILE A 300 4.47 8.21 -5.05
C ILE A 300 5.11 9.05 -6.16
N VAL A 301 4.41 10.05 -6.69
CA VAL A 301 4.91 10.93 -7.76
C VAL A 301 6.13 11.74 -7.30
N SER A 302 6.30 12.03 -6.01
CA SER A 302 7.49 12.71 -5.49
C SER A 302 8.81 12.00 -5.82
N MET A 303 8.79 10.68 -6.10
CA MET A 303 9.97 9.94 -6.55
C MET A 303 10.58 10.50 -7.85
N VAL A 304 9.78 11.18 -8.67
CA VAL A 304 10.25 11.78 -9.93
C VAL A 304 11.36 12.81 -9.69
N PHE A 305 11.34 13.52 -8.56
CA PHE A 305 12.38 14.49 -8.24
C PHE A 305 13.76 13.87 -8.08
N PHE A 306 13.85 12.62 -7.63
CA PHE A 306 15.14 11.91 -7.53
C PHE A 306 15.79 11.68 -8.89
N ARG A 307 15.00 11.65 -9.98
CA ARG A 307 15.55 11.58 -11.34
C ARG A 307 16.34 12.81 -11.72
N TYR A 308 16.03 13.97 -11.14
CA TYR A 308 16.70 15.23 -11.43
C TYR A 308 17.85 15.52 -10.47
N TYR A 309 17.75 15.05 -9.22
CA TYR A 309 18.68 15.45 -8.16
C TYR A 309 19.68 14.33 -7.74
N LEU A 310 19.44 13.07 -8.06
CA LEU A 310 20.40 11.98 -7.93
C LEU A 310 21.12 11.73 -9.26
#